data_f04132d7b4039685e6f08bed4572fe90
#
_entry.id   f04132d7b4039685e6f08bed4572fe90
#
_cell.length_a   1.000
_cell.length_b   1.000
_cell.length_c   1.000
_cell.angle_alpha   90.00
_cell.angle_beta   90.00
_cell.angle_gamma   90.00
#
_symmetry.space_group_name_H-M   'P 1'
#
loop_
_entity.id
_entity.type
_entity.pdbx_description
1 polymer ?
#
loop_
_entity_poly.entity_id
_entity_poly.type
_entity_poly.pdbx_seq_one_letter_code
_entity_poly.pdbx_strand_id
1 'polypeptide(L)'
;MSITLEQLSARMRQGEQVPLCHTAQVALTLSIPSILQQIVVTAMEYIDAAMVGHIGAAATASIGIVSSSTWLLHGMLAGLCMAFSIQVAQYLGADRQQDARGVLRQSMLFNLVVGLAAAAFGVGISRFLPGWLGADTALQANASAYFAIWSASLPFIMAMGTYAAMLRSTGDALTPGLISVFTCVLDIIFNFFLINPTREMTVLGQNLTVWGLGWGVPGAALGTALANAVGGTLALGVLLLRDGPLCIRKPGSWRITRACLHNVWKVGAPLAAERAALSSAQVLLVRIVSGLGTTAIAANSLGVSAESLCYMAGYGIQDAALALVGQAVGANRRDMAKRFAWLCTAMGMGIMALTGVGLYVFAPQLMGIFTADAAVIALGARVLRIEAFAEPMFGASIVASGSMQGAGDSTGCFILNLVSMWGVRLTLAVLLAPRFGLVGVWAAMCAELCTRGALFLLRMARGKWLDKGALA
;
A
#
# COMPACT_ATOMS: atom_id res chain seq x y z
N MET A 1 9.50 -1.49 -31.77
CA MET A 1 9.53 -0.16 -31.13
C MET A 1 8.68 -0.20 -29.87
N SER A 2 9.23 0.19 -28.73
CA SER A 2 8.48 0.27 -27.47
C SER A 2 7.52 1.46 -27.53
N ILE A 3 6.22 1.18 -27.34
CA ILE A 3 5.20 2.24 -27.32
C ILE A 3 5.10 2.81 -25.89
N THR A 4 5.09 4.13 -25.77
CA THR A 4 4.89 4.79 -24.48
C THR A 4 3.41 4.90 -24.14
N LEU A 5 3.06 5.11 -22.85
CA LEU A 5 1.66 5.32 -22.43
C LEU A 5 1.06 6.55 -23.10
N GLU A 6 1.84 7.61 -23.31
CA GLU A 6 1.38 8.82 -23.99
C GLU A 6 1.01 8.55 -25.45
N GLN A 7 1.84 7.81 -26.19
CA GLN A 7 1.55 7.40 -27.57
C GLN A 7 0.33 6.48 -27.62
N LEU A 8 0.20 5.57 -26.65
CA LEU A 8 -0.94 4.69 -26.55
C LEU A 8 -2.25 5.49 -26.29
N SER A 9 -2.21 6.45 -25.37
CA SER A 9 -3.33 7.35 -25.07
C SER A 9 -3.75 8.18 -26.28
N ALA A 10 -2.77 8.67 -27.07
CA ALA A 10 -3.04 9.38 -28.30
C ALA A 10 -3.79 8.52 -29.31
N ARG A 11 -3.35 7.27 -29.54
CA ARG A 11 -4.02 6.31 -30.44
C ARG A 11 -5.42 5.94 -29.93
N MET A 12 -5.58 5.77 -28.61
CA MET A 12 -6.90 5.51 -28.02
C MET A 12 -7.88 6.65 -28.32
N ARG A 13 -7.45 7.92 -28.21
CA ARG A 13 -8.28 9.09 -28.52
C ARG A 13 -8.67 9.16 -30.01
N GLN A 14 -7.77 8.74 -30.89
CA GLN A 14 -8.03 8.68 -32.35
C GLN A 14 -8.97 7.54 -32.75
N GLY A 15 -9.41 6.71 -31.81
CA GLY A 15 -10.32 5.59 -32.08
C GLY A 15 -9.62 4.35 -32.65
N GLU A 16 -8.29 4.33 -32.72
CA GLU A 16 -7.55 3.20 -33.26
C GLU A 16 -7.71 1.96 -32.39
N GLN A 17 -7.76 0.78 -33.06
CA GLN A 17 -7.65 -0.50 -32.37
C GLN A 17 -6.20 -0.80 -32.07
N VAL A 18 -5.83 -0.78 -30.80
CA VAL A 18 -4.45 -1.09 -30.38
C VAL A 18 -4.28 -2.61 -30.28
N PRO A 19 -3.23 -3.18 -30.88
CA PRO A 19 -2.92 -4.61 -30.76
C PRO A 19 -2.71 -5.04 -29.30
N LEU A 20 -3.03 -6.30 -28.98
CA LEU A 20 -2.87 -6.84 -27.62
C LEU A 20 -1.42 -6.78 -27.15
N CYS A 21 -0.46 -7.00 -28.06
CA CYS A 21 0.97 -6.94 -27.77
C CYS A 21 1.39 -5.56 -27.23
N HIS A 22 0.91 -4.47 -27.82
CA HIS A 22 1.23 -3.12 -27.35
C HIS A 22 0.57 -2.79 -25.99
N THR A 23 -0.67 -3.26 -25.77
CA THR A 23 -1.35 -3.09 -24.49
C THR A 23 -0.63 -3.87 -23.38
N ALA A 24 -0.17 -5.09 -23.66
CA ALA A 24 0.59 -5.90 -22.73
C ALA A 24 1.98 -5.30 -22.43
N GLN A 25 2.65 -4.79 -23.46
CA GLN A 25 3.95 -4.12 -23.28
C GLN A 25 3.86 -2.93 -22.35
N VAL A 26 2.87 -2.03 -22.55
CA VAL A 26 2.68 -0.86 -21.70
C VAL A 26 2.31 -1.27 -20.27
N ALA A 27 1.42 -2.27 -20.12
CA ALA A 27 1.07 -2.82 -18.81
C ALA A 27 2.30 -3.37 -18.06
N LEU A 28 3.16 -4.13 -18.72
CA LEU A 28 4.42 -4.64 -18.14
C LEU A 28 5.39 -3.52 -17.79
N THR A 29 5.56 -2.54 -18.68
CA THR A 29 6.47 -1.40 -18.46
C THR A 29 6.09 -0.60 -17.22
N LEU A 30 4.80 -0.47 -16.91
CA LEU A 30 4.34 0.19 -15.70
C LEU A 30 4.34 -0.73 -14.47
N SER A 31 4.02 -2.01 -14.66
CA SER A 31 3.90 -2.97 -13.55
C SER A 31 5.26 -3.30 -12.93
N ILE A 32 6.30 -3.54 -13.74
CA ILE A 32 7.61 -3.96 -13.22
C ILE A 32 8.21 -2.94 -12.26
N PRO A 33 8.33 -1.63 -12.59
CA PRO A 33 8.83 -0.65 -11.62
C PRO A 33 7.93 -0.50 -10.39
N SER A 34 6.60 -0.61 -10.57
CA SER A 34 5.66 -0.55 -9.45
C SER A 34 5.79 -1.75 -8.52
N ILE A 35 6.01 -2.96 -9.03
CA ILE A 35 6.30 -4.16 -8.22
C ILE A 35 7.60 -3.96 -7.43
N LEU A 36 8.67 -3.51 -8.11
CA LEU A 36 9.95 -3.23 -7.44
C LEU A 36 9.79 -2.18 -6.35
N GLN A 37 8.99 -1.15 -6.59
CA GLN A 37 8.68 -0.14 -5.57
C GLN A 37 8.00 -0.76 -4.35
N GLN A 38 7.00 -1.63 -4.52
CA GLN A 38 6.31 -2.29 -3.41
C GLN A 38 7.27 -3.21 -2.62
N ILE A 39 8.13 -3.94 -3.31
CA ILE A 39 9.16 -4.77 -2.66
C ILE A 39 10.11 -3.91 -1.82
N VAL A 40 10.58 -2.77 -2.34
CA VAL A 40 11.48 -1.86 -1.62
C VAL A 40 10.80 -1.28 -0.38
N VAL A 41 9.54 -0.85 -0.48
CA VAL A 41 8.78 -0.33 0.68
C VAL A 41 8.64 -1.40 1.75
N THR A 42 8.30 -2.63 1.37
CA THR A 42 8.19 -3.74 2.32
C THR A 42 9.54 -4.10 2.94
N ALA A 43 10.61 -4.10 2.14
CA ALA A 43 11.97 -4.33 2.66
C ALA A 43 12.37 -3.28 3.69
N MET A 44 12.02 -2.00 3.47
CA MET A 44 12.22 -0.91 4.42
C MET A 44 11.53 -1.20 5.76
N GLU A 45 10.25 -1.61 5.73
CA GLU A 45 9.50 -1.95 6.96
C GLU A 45 10.16 -3.10 7.75
N TYR A 46 10.68 -4.13 7.06
CA TYR A 46 11.39 -5.23 7.73
C TYR A 46 12.75 -4.82 8.28
N ILE A 47 13.50 -3.98 7.58
CA ILE A 47 14.79 -3.45 8.05
C ILE A 47 14.56 -2.59 9.29
N ASP A 48 13.55 -1.72 9.30
CA ASP A 48 13.18 -0.90 10.45
C ASP A 48 12.82 -1.76 11.66
N ALA A 49 11.98 -2.78 11.44
CA ALA A 49 11.61 -3.71 12.49
C ALA A 49 12.84 -4.45 13.06
N ALA A 50 13.80 -4.86 12.21
CA ALA A 50 15.03 -5.48 12.63
C ALA A 50 15.93 -4.51 13.43
N MET A 51 16.09 -3.27 12.95
CA MET A 51 16.90 -2.24 13.63
C MET A 51 16.35 -1.92 15.02
N VAL A 52 15.02 -1.80 15.14
CA VAL A 52 14.36 -1.58 16.44
C VAL A 52 14.45 -2.84 17.31
N GLY A 53 14.35 -4.02 16.73
CA GLY A 53 14.49 -5.29 17.44
C GLY A 53 15.82 -5.43 18.18
N HIS A 54 16.90 -4.87 17.63
CA HIS A 54 18.22 -4.84 18.28
C HIS A 54 18.29 -3.95 19.53
N ILE A 55 17.38 -2.98 19.69
CA ILE A 55 17.31 -2.15 20.91
C ILE A 55 16.79 -2.98 22.09
N GLY A 56 15.87 -3.91 21.84
CA GLY A 56 15.31 -4.81 22.84
C GLY A 56 13.80 -5.00 22.72
N ALA A 57 13.28 -5.98 23.45
CA ALA A 57 11.88 -6.38 23.41
C ALA A 57 10.91 -5.25 23.81
N ALA A 58 11.29 -4.40 24.77
CA ALA A 58 10.48 -3.26 25.20
C ALA A 58 10.32 -2.21 24.09
N ALA A 59 11.34 -1.96 23.27
CA ALA A 59 11.30 -1.06 22.13
C ALA A 59 10.33 -1.57 21.06
N THR A 60 10.45 -2.84 20.69
CA THR A 60 9.56 -3.50 19.72
C THR A 60 8.11 -3.51 20.23
N ALA A 61 7.88 -3.81 21.52
CA ALA A 61 6.56 -3.79 22.12
C ALA A 61 5.93 -2.38 22.09
N SER A 62 6.72 -1.32 22.35
CA SER A 62 6.25 0.07 22.31
C SER A 62 5.71 0.47 20.93
N ILE A 63 6.40 0.07 19.85
CA ILE A 63 5.96 0.32 18.47
C ILE A 63 4.73 -0.56 18.14
N GLY A 64 4.78 -1.85 18.52
CA GLY A 64 3.70 -2.81 18.26
C GLY A 64 2.35 -2.35 18.81
N ILE A 65 2.32 -1.72 19.99
CA ILE A 65 1.09 -1.20 20.60
C ILE A 65 0.41 -0.17 19.71
N VAL A 66 1.15 0.79 19.15
CA VAL A 66 0.60 1.91 18.38
C VAL A 66 0.49 1.58 16.87
N SER A 67 1.06 0.47 16.41
CA SER A 67 1.12 0.11 14.98
C SER A 67 -0.25 -0.02 14.33
N SER A 68 -1.24 -0.61 15.02
CA SER A 68 -2.61 -0.72 14.50
C SER A 68 -3.23 0.66 14.23
N SER A 69 -2.95 1.65 15.09
CA SER A 69 -3.45 3.02 14.94
C SER A 69 -2.72 3.77 13.83
N THR A 70 -1.40 3.56 13.67
CA THR A 70 -0.65 4.14 12.54
C THR A 70 -1.12 3.57 11.21
N TRP A 71 -1.32 2.26 11.10
CA TRP A 71 -1.84 1.62 9.90
C TRP A 71 -3.26 2.08 9.54
N LEU A 72 -4.13 2.21 10.54
CA LEU A 72 -5.50 2.71 10.33
C LEU A 72 -5.47 4.14 9.78
N LEU A 73 -4.75 5.05 10.45
CA LEU A 73 -4.69 6.45 10.06
C LEU A 73 -4.03 6.62 8.70
N HIS A 74 -2.90 5.93 8.46
CA HIS A 74 -2.24 5.90 7.15
C HIS A 74 -3.17 5.42 6.05
N GLY A 75 -3.85 4.29 6.25
CA GLY A 75 -4.75 3.70 5.26
C GLY A 75 -5.92 4.62 4.89
N MET A 76 -6.53 5.28 5.88
CA MET A 76 -7.62 6.25 5.64
C MET A 76 -7.14 7.45 4.83
N LEU A 77 -6.00 8.03 5.18
CA LEU A 77 -5.43 9.17 4.46
C LEU A 77 -4.97 8.79 3.05
N ALA A 78 -4.35 7.62 2.89
CA ALA A 78 -3.96 7.09 1.58
C ALA A 78 -5.17 6.89 0.65
N GLY A 79 -6.30 6.41 1.18
CA GLY A 79 -7.56 6.30 0.42
C GLY A 79 -8.05 7.64 -0.12
N LEU A 80 -7.99 8.71 0.69
CA LEU A 80 -8.34 10.06 0.26
C LEU A 80 -7.36 10.59 -0.81
N CYS A 81 -6.06 10.38 -0.63
CA CYS A 81 -5.03 10.80 -1.57
C CYS A 81 -5.15 10.11 -2.93
N MET A 82 -5.54 8.83 -2.94
CA MET A 82 -5.71 8.03 -4.16
C MET A 82 -6.76 8.62 -5.10
N ALA A 83 -7.79 9.28 -4.56
CA ALA A 83 -8.83 9.93 -5.36
C ALA A 83 -8.29 11.04 -6.28
N PHE A 84 -7.20 11.71 -5.91
CA PHE A 84 -6.55 12.71 -6.77
C PHE A 84 -5.82 12.07 -7.95
N SER A 85 -5.10 10.95 -7.72
CA SER A 85 -4.39 10.26 -8.80
C SER A 85 -5.36 9.64 -9.83
N ILE A 86 -6.51 9.16 -9.38
CA ILE A 86 -7.59 8.67 -10.26
C ILE A 86 -8.12 9.81 -11.14
N GLN A 87 -8.41 10.98 -10.58
CA GLN A 87 -8.83 12.15 -11.35
C GLN A 87 -7.76 12.57 -12.36
N VAL A 88 -6.48 12.63 -11.96
CA VAL A 88 -5.38 12.95 -12.87
C VAL A 88 -5.29 11.96 -14.02
N ALA A 89 -5.37 10.64 -13.74
CA ALA A 89 -5.35 9.61 -14.79
C ALA A 89 -6.48 9.82 -15.81
N GLN A 90 -7.70 10.11 -15.34
CA GLN A 90 -8.84 10.32 -16.21
C GLN A 90 -8.73 11.63 -17.02
N TYR A 91 -8.28 12.74 -16.42
CA TYR A 91 -8.06 13.99 -17.15
C TYR A 91 -6.95 13.86 -18.20
N LEU A 92 -5.87 13.12 -17.90
CA LEU A 92 -4.82 12.86 -18.90
C LEU A 92 -5.34 11.98 -20.04
N GLY A 93 -6.18 10.99 -19.76
CA GLY A 93 -6.86 10.21 -20.78
C GLY A 93 -7.74 11.05 -21.70
N ALA A 94 -8.46 12.02 -21.14
CA ALA A 94 -9.33 12.96 -21.87
C ALA A 94 -8.57 14.08 -22.58
N ASP A 95 -7.22 14.12 -22.55
CA ASP A 95 -6.36 15.20 -23.05
C ASP A 95 -6.55 16.56 -22.37
N ARG A 96 -7.16 16.56 -21.20
CA ARG A 96 -7.44 17.77 -20.39
C ARG A 96 -6.28 18.03 -19.43
N GLN A 97 -5.08 18.25 -19.97
CA GLN A 97 -3.87 18.44 -19.17
C GLN A 97 -3.93 19.66 -18.23
N GLN A 98 -4.68 20.71 -18.62
CA GLN A 98 -4.86 21.89 -17.77
C GLN A 98 -5.63 21.56 -16.50
N ASP A 99 -6.67 20.72 -16.60
CA ASP A 99 -7.45 20.27 -15.46
C ASP A 99 -6.66 19.31 -14.59
N ALA A 100 -5.88 18.39 -15.19
CA ALA A 100 -4.96 17.53 -14.45
C ALA A 100 -3.96 18.33 -13.60
N ARG A 101 -3.38 19.41 -14.13
CA ARG A 101 -2.54 20.35 -13.37
C ARG A 101 -3.31 21.08 -12.27
N GLY A 102 -4.59 21.42 -12.53
CA GLY A 102 -5.50 21.99 -11.54
C GLY A 102 -5.68 21.03 -10.35
N VAL A 103 -5.93 19.74 -10.63
CA VAL A 103 -6.06 18.70 -9.60
C VAL A 103 -4.74 18.54 -8.83
N LEU A 104 -3.58 18.57 -9.47
CA LEU A 104 -2.29 18.52 -8.78
C LEU A 104 -2.11 19.70 -7.80
N ARG A 105 -2.43 20.95 -8.21
CA ARG A 105 -2.37 22.09 -7.29
C ARG A 105 -3.31 21.95 -6.11
N GLN A 106 -4.53 21.48 -6.37
CA GLN A 106 -5.52 21.26 -5.32
C GLN A 106 -5.09 20.14 -4.36
N SER A 107 -4.44 19.07 -4.86
CA SER A 107 -3.90 18.01 -4.02
C SER A 107 -2.76 18.50 -3.11
N MET A 108 -1.95 19.45 -3.57
CA MET A 108 -0.91 20.08 -2.73
C MET A 108 -1.51 20.79 -1.53
N LEU A 109 -2.53 21.63 -1.79
CA LEU A 109 -3.24 22.34 -0.72
C LEU A 109 -3.97 21.37 0.21
N PHE A 110 -4.62 20.35 -0.35
CA PHE A 110 -5.30 19.33 0.41
C PHE A 110 -4.34 18.55 1.32
N ASN A 111 -3.22 18.06 0.77
CA ASN A 111 -2.21 17.34 1.53
C ASN A 111 -1.61 18.21 2.65
N LEU A 112 -1.40 19.50 2.39
CA LEU A 112 -0.92 20.41 3.42
C LEU A 112 -1.96 20.60 4.53
N VAL A 113 -3.20 20.95 4.20
CA VAL A 113 -4.25 21.25 5.18
C VAL A 113 -4.66 19.99 5.93
N VAL A 114 -5.01 18.92 5.23
CA VAL A 114 -5.46 17.67 5.86
C VAL A 114 -4.31 16.95 6.55
N GLY A 115 -3.10 16.98 5.96
CA GLY A 115 -1.91 16.42 6.57
C GLY A 115 -1.54 17.12 7.89
N LEU A 116 -1.56 18.46 7.91
CA LEU A 116 -1.33 19.23 9.15
C LEU A 116 -2.43 19.01 10.18
N ALA A 117 -3.70 18.94 9.77
CA ALA A 117 -4.81 18.64 10.67
C ALA A 117 -4.67 17.23 11.28
N ALA A 118 -4.34 16.22 10.45
CA ALA A 118 -4.10 14.86 10.90
C ALA A 118 -2.86 14.77 11.82
N ALA A 119 -1.80 15.50 11.50
CA ALA A 119 -0.60 15.60 12.33
C ALA A 119 -0.93 16.22 13.69
N ALA A 120 -1.63 17.34 13.71
CA ALA A 120 -2.04 18.02 14.96
C ALA A 120 -2.95 17.10 15.79
N PHE A 121 -3.90 16.42 15.17
CA PHE A 121 -4.75 15.44 15.84
C PHE A 121 -3.94 14.29 16.43
N GLY A 122 -3.06 13.65 15.63
CA GLY A 122 -2.23 12.53 16.07
C GLY A 122 -1.28 12.92 17.19
N VAL A 123 -0.59 14.06 17.07
CA VAL A 123 0.28 14.59 18.14
C VAL A 123 -0.54 14.92 19.40
N GLY A 124 -1.73 15.49 19.24
CA GLY A 124 -2.61 15.83 20.38
C GLY A 124 -3.05 14.60 21.19
N ILE A 125 -3.36 13.48 20.51
CA ILE A 125 -3.79 12.25 21.20
C ILE A 125 -2.62 11.35 21.62
N SER A 126 -1.39 11.62 21.15
CA SER A 126 -0.23 10.72 21.31
C SER A 126 0.04 10.32 22.77
N ARG A 127 -0.16 11.23 23.71
CA ARG A 127 0.04 10.97 25.15
C ARG A 127 -1.00 10.03 25.75
N PHE A 128 -2.21 10.03 25.21
CA PHE A 128 -3.34 9.26 25.75
C PHE A 128 -3.48 7.90 25.05
N LEU A 129 -3.10 7.84 23.78
CA LEU A 129 -3.31 6.66 22.92
C LEU A 129 -2.72 5.37 23.48
N PRO A 130 -1.45 5.30 23.95
CA PRO A 130 -0.91 4.06 24.51
C PRO A 130 -1.68 3.59 25.74
N GLY A 131 -2.12 4.52 26.61
CA GLY A 131 -2.96 4.21 27.77
C GLY A 131 -4.32 3.64 27.37
N TRP A 132 -4.99 4.19 26.35
CA TRP A 132 -6.25 3.66 25.81
C TRP A 132 -6.10 2.26 25.20
N LEU A 133 -4.91 1.97 24.68
CA LEU A 133 -4.58 0.65 24.10
C LEU A 133 -4.09 -0.37 25.15
N GLY A 134 -4.04 0.01 26.43
CA GLY A 134 -3.66 -0.88 27.52
C GLY A 134 -2.14 -1.09 27.67
N ALA A 135 -1.33 -0.12 27.23
CA ALA A 135 0.13 -0.18 27.39
C ALA A 135 0.54 -0.06 28.86
N ASP A 136 1.52 -0.88 29.26
CA ASP A 136 2.20 -0.72 30.55
C ASP A 136 2.87 0.65 30.64
N THR A 137 2.90 1.23 31.85
CA THR A 137 3.46 2.56 32.10
C THR A 137 4.90 2.72 31.61
N ALA A 138 5.70 1.66 31.68
CA ALA A 138 7.08 1.64 31.21
C ALA A 138 7.20 1.80 29.67
N LEU A 139 6.18 1.38 28.91
CA LEU A 139 6.17 1.43 27.45
C LEU A 139 5.51 2.70 26.89
N GLN A 140 4.68 3.37 27.71
CA GLN A 140 3.87 4.51 27.26
C GLN A 140 4.69 5.68 26.73
N ALA A 141 5.83 5.99 27.36
CA ALA A 141 6.67 7.12 26.97
C ALA A 141 7.23 6.92 25.52
N ASN A 142 7.80 5.76 25.25
CA ASN A 142 8.35 5.44 23.93
C ASN A 142 7.26 5.33 22.86
N ALA A 143 6.14 4.65 23.18
CA ALA A 143 5.01 4.52 22.27
C ALA A 143 4.38 5.87 21.91
N SER A 144 4.23 6.78 22.91
CA SER A 144 3.73 8.14 22.73
C SER A 144 4.67 8.98 21.87
N ALA A 145 5.99 8.94 22.13
CA ALA A 145 6.98 9.67 21.36
C ALA A 145 7.05 9.17 19.90
N TYR A 146 7.04 7.86 19.70
CA TYR A 146 6.99 7.24 18.37
C TYR A 146 5.76 7.73 17.58
N PHE A 147 4.57 7.60 18.18
CA PHE A 147 3.33 7.97 17.53
C PHE A 147 3.25 9.48 17.24
N ALA A 148 3.76 10.32 18.15
CA ALA A 148 3.81 11.77 17.96
C ALA A 148 4.70 12.17 16.77
N ILE A 149 5.93 11.63 16.69
CA ILE A 149 6.87 11.92 15.59
C ILE A 149 6.33 11.40 14.28
N TRP A 150 5.83 10.17 14.26
CA TRP A 150 5.21 9.58 13.09
C TRP A 150 4.01 10.41 12.61
N SER A 151 3.13 10.83 13.52
CA SER A 151 1.99 11.68 13.18
C SER A 151 2.42 13.04 12.63
N ALA A 152 3.47 13.65 13.17
CA ALA A 152 4.01 14.91 12.68
C ALA A 152 4.53 14.78 11.23
N SER A 153 4.94 13.60 10.79
CA SER A 153 5.40 13.35 9.42
C SER A 153 4.28 13.09 8.40
N LEU A 154 3.02 12.97 8.81
CA LEU A 154 1.88 12.67 7.94
C LEU A 154 1.78 13.57 6.69
N PRO A 155 2.01 14.89 6.75
CA PRO A 155 1.99 15.71 5.54
C PRO A 155 2.97 15.23 4.46
N PHE A 156 4.15 14.79 4.87
CA PHE A 156 5.18 14.29 3.95
C PHE A 156 4.87 12.89 3.44
N ILE A 157 4.34 12.00 4.29
CA ILE A 157 3.88 10.66 3.90
C ILE A 157 2.75 10.77 2.86
N MET A 158 1.76 11.63 3.10
CA MET A 158 0.68 11.89 2.15
C MET A 158 1.20 12.47 0.84
N ALA A 159 2.14 13.41 0.90
CA ALA A 159 2.77 14.03 -0.27
C ALA A 159 3.50 12.96 -1.10
N MET A 160 4.33 12.12 -0.47
CA MET A 160 5.06 11.06 -1.15
C MET A 160 4.10 10.12 -1.88
N GLY A 161 3.07 9.59 -1.20
CA GLY A 161 2.09 8.68 -1.79
C GLY A 161 1.30 9.30 -2.94
N THR A 162 0.80 10.53 -2.75
CA THR A 162 0.01 11.23 -3.77
C THR A 162 0.83 11.54 -5.03
N TYR A 163 2.03 12.10 -4.86
CA TYR A 163 2.83 12.52 -6.02
C TYR A 163 3.43 11.33 -6.76
N ALA A 164 3.81 10.26 -6.05
CA ALA A 164 4.21 9.01 -6.67
C ALA A 164 3.08 8.39 -7.51
N ALA A 165 1.84 8.37 -7.00
CA ALA A 165 0.68 7.88 -7.73
C ALA A 165 0.34 8.75 -8.95
N MET A 166 0.49 10.07 -8.85
CA MET A 166 0.30 10.98 -9.98
C MET A 166 1.37 10.81 -11.06
N LEU A 167 2.64 10.59 -10.70
CA LEU A 167 3.70 10.26 -11.65
C LEU A 167 3.38 8.96 -12.40
N ARG A 168 2.91 7.91 -11.70
CA ARG A 168 2.45 6.68 -12.36
C ARG A 168 1.30 6.95 -13.33
N SER A 169 0.39 7.84 -12.98
CA SER A 169 -0.72 8.23 -13.86
C SER A 169 -0.27 8.93 -15.13
N THR A 170 0.92 9.54 -15.18
CA THR A 170 1.50 10.08 -16.43
C THR A 170 2.21 9.01 -17.28
N GLY A 171 2.32 7.79 -16.79
CA GLY A 171 3.07 6.71 -17.43
C GLY A 171 4.51 6.57 -16.96
N ASP A 172 4.92 7.35 -15.98
CA ASP A 172 6.24 7.26 -15.38
C ASP A 172 6.17 6.51 -14.05
N ALA A 173 6.37 5.20 -14.09
CA ALA A 173 6.47 4.37 -12.90
C ALA A 173 7.92 4.22 -12.40
N LEU A 174 8.91 4.53 -13.26
CA LEU A 174 10.32 4.37 -12.91
C LEU A 174 10.77 5.44 -11.90
N THR A 175 10.42 6.70 -12.13
CA THR A 175 10.81 7.82 -11.26
C THR A 175 10.32 7.63 -9.82
N PRO A 176 9.02 7.33 -9.52
CA PRO A 176 8.60 7.06 -8.16
C PRO A 176 9.27 5.81 -7.57
N GLY A 177 9.57 4.80 -8.38
CA GLY A 177 10.35 3.63 -7.96
C GLY A 177 11.74 4.01 -7.47
N LEU A 178 12.48 4.81 -8.24
CA LEU A 178 13.82 5.30 -7.88
C LEU A 178 13.78 6.18 -6.61
N ILE A 179 12.78 7.06 -6.49
CA ILE A 179 12.59 7.88 -5.28
C ILE A 179 12.37 6.96 -4.06
N SER A 180 11.58 5.90 -4.19
CA SER A 180 11.36 4.96 -3.09
C SER A 180 12.62 4.20 -2.67
N VAL A 181 13.46 3.77 -3.65
CA VAL A 181 14.76 3.16 -3.37
C VAL A 181 15.66 4.14 -2.62
N PHE A 182 15.74 5.39 -3.09
CA PHE A 182 16.54 6.42 -2.46
C PHE A 182 16.06 6.74 -1.04
N THR A 183 14.73 6.83 -0.85
CA THR A 183 14.11 7.02 0.47
C THR A 183 14.44 5.87 1.42
N CYS A 184 14.40 4.62 0.95
CA CYS A 184 14.77 3.45 1.73
C CYS A 184 16.23 3.50 2.18
N VAL A 185 17.16 3.86 1.28
CA VAL A 185 18.57 4.02 1.63
C VAL A 185 18.78 5.13 2.66
N LEU A 186 18.11 6.26 2.49
CA LEU A 186 18.18 7.36 3.46
C LEU A 186 17.60 6.97 4.82
N ASP A 187 16.50 6.21 4.84
CA ASP A 187 15.89 5.73 6.06
C ASP A 187 16.84 4.83 6.85
N ILE A 188 17.50 3.89 6.18
CA ILE A 188 18.52 3.03 6.79
C ILE A 188 19.67 3.88 7.38
N ILE A 189 20.13 4.88 6.64
CA ILE A 189 21.20 5.77 7.10
C ILE A 189 20.76 6.58 8.31
N PHE A 190 19.59 7.21 8.26
CA PHE A 190 19.07 8.00 9.38
C PHE A 190 18.81 7.12 10.60
N ASN A 191 18.19 5.97 10.43
CA ASN A 191 17.96 5.02 11.51
C ASN A 191 19.26 4.53 12.15
N PHE A 192 20.29 4.26 11.35
CA PHE A 192 21.60 3.85 11.86
C PHE A 192 22.21 4.90 12.80
N PHE A 193 22.12 6.19 12.47
CA PHE A 193 22.68 7.28 13.29
C PHE A 193 21.76 7.74 14.41
N LEU A 194 20.45 7.67 14.24
CA LEU A 194 19.49 8.19 15.22
C LEU A 194 19.15 7.18 16.31
N ILE A 195 19.07 5.90 15.95
CA ILE A 195 18.71 4.83 16.89
C ILE A 195 19.87 4.53 17.84
N ASN A 196 21.06 4.37 17.28
CA ASN A 196 22.20 3.87 18.03
C ASN A 196 22.99 5.00 18.72
N PRO A 197 23.53 4.76 19.92
CA PRO A 197 24.50 5.67 20.54
C PRO A 197 25.84 5.62 19.79
N THR A 198 26.67 6.64 20.04
CA THR A 198 28.07 6.65 19.56
C THR A 198 28.79 5.39 20.04
N ARG A 199 29.37 4.63 19.12
CA ARG A 199 30.01 3.34 19.38
C ARG A 199 31.28 3.17 18.56
N GLU A 200 32.21 2.41 19.10
CA GLU A 200 33.38 1.97 18.35
C GLU A 200 33.01 0.76 17.49
N MET A 201 33.25 0.85 16.19
CA MET A 201 33.06 -0.25 15.27
C MET A 201 34.39 -0.59 14.59
N THR A 202 34.73 -1.87 14.56
CA THR A 202 35.88 -2.34 13.80
C THR A 202 35.49 -2.57 12.37
N VAL A 203 35.90 -1.67 11.49
CA VAL A 203 35.66 -1.78 10.04
C VAL A 203 37.00 -1.99 9.36
N LEU A 204 37.15 -3.08 8.61
CA LEU A 204 38.39 -3.45 7.90
C LEU A 204 39.63 -3.48 8.80
N GLY A 205 39.46 -3.88 10.09
CA GLY A 205 40.56 -3.96 11.05
C GLY A 205 40.97 -2.63 11.72
N GLN A 206 40.27 -1.55 11.44
CA GLN A 206 40.44 -0.24 12.10
C GLN A 206 39.26 0.04 13.03
N ASN A 207 39.56 0.48 14.26
CA ASN A 207 38.50 0.95 15.17
C ASN A 207 38.11 2.36 14.81
N LEU A 208 36.90 2.49 14.24
CA LEU A 208 36.30 3.77 13.92
C LEU A 208 35.21 4.10 14.93
N THR A 209 35.29 5.29 15.53
CA THR A 209 34.21 5.81 16.38
C THR A 209 33.09 6.32 15.46
N VAL A 210 31.99 5.59 15.45
CA VAL A 210 30.81 5.97 14.68
C VAL A 210 29.88 6.78 15.58
N TRP A 211 29.64 8.01 15.17
CA TRP A 211 28.73 8.93 15.87
C TRP A 211 27.29 8.43 15.79
N GLY A 212 26.53 8.61 16.87
CA GLY A 212 25.11 8.31 16.94
C GLY A 212 24.43 9.03 18.09
N LEU A 213 23.15 9.36 17.93
CA LEU A 213 22.36 10.10 18.92
C LEU A 213 21.82 9.22 20.06
N GLY A 214 21.64 7.93 19.82
CA GLY A 214 21.17 6.99 20.86
C GLY A 214 19.71 7.23 21.29
N TRP A 215 18.87 7.77 20.40
CA TRP A 215 17.47 8.09 20.74
C TRP A 215 16.55 6.86 20.74
N GLY A 216 17.03 5.70 20.29
CA GLY A 216 16.26 4.47 20.35
C GLY A 216 14.94 4.56 19.53
N VAL A 217 13.79 4.28 20.17
CA VAL A 217 12.46 4.26 19.52
C VAL A 217 12.07 5.61 18.90
N PRO A 218 12.21 6.76 19.58
CA PRO A 218 12.01 8.07 18.96
C PRO A 218 12.94 8.32 17.77
N GLY A 219 14.18 7.81 17.83
CA GLY A 219 15.16 7.89 16.74
C GLY A 219 14.69 7.18 15.48
N ALA A 220 14.13 5.98 15.62
CA ALA A 220 13.52 5.23 14.51
C ALA A 220 12.37 6.00 13.85
N ALA A 221 11.45 6.54 14.66
CA ALA A 221 10.35 7.35 14.13
C ALA A 221 10.84 8.59 13.38
N LEU A 222 11.88 9.25 13.90
CA LEU A 222 12.44 10.45 13.28
C LEU A 222 13.20 10.12 11.99
N GLY A 223 13.93 9.00 11.93
CA GLY A 223 14.63 8.55 10.73
C GLY A 223 13.66 8.33 9.58
N THR A 224 12.63 7.55 9.81
CA THR A 224 11.56 7.31 8.82
C THR A 224 10.82 8.59 8.44
N ALA A 225 10.56 9.50 9.39
CA ALA A 225 9.94 10.79 9.13
C ALA A 225 10.80 11.67 8.20
N LEU A 226 12.10 11.76 8.45
CA LEU A 226 13.04 12.52 7.63
C LEU A 226 13.20 11.92 6.23
N ALA A 227 13.30 10.59 6.12
CA ALA A 227 13.37 9.90 4.85
C ALA A 227 12.12 10.18 3.99
N ASN A 228 10.91 10.07 4.58
CA ASN A 228 9.66 10.41 3.89
C ASN A 228 9.57 11.90 3.53
N ALA A 229 10.09 12.81 4.35
CA ALA A 229 10.13 14.24 4.05
C ALA A 229 11.01 14.51 2.82
N VAL A 230 12.18 13.87 2.74
CA VAL A 230 13.06 13.98 1.55
C VAL A 230 12.38 13.34 0.34
N GLY A 231 11.84 12.12 0.46
CA GLY A 231 11.14 11.44 -0.63
C GLY A 231 9.94 12.23 -1.16
N GLY A 232 9.11 12.79 -0.27
CA GLY A 232 7.96 13.61 -0.64
C GLY A 232 8.35 14.91 -1.33
N THR A 233 9.41 15.58 -0.85
CA THR A 233 9.94 16.80 -1.49
C THR A 233 10.59 16.52 -2.83
N LEU A 234 11.28 15.39 -3.00
CA LEU A 234 11.83 14.97 -4.29
C LEU A 234 10.72 14.65 -5.29
N ALA A 235 9.69 13.88 -4.89
CA ALA A 235 8.55 13.58 -5.76
C ALA A 235 7.84 14.86 -6.22
N LEU A 236 7.66 15.81 -5.30
CA LEU A 236 7.13 17.13 -5.62
C LEU A 236 8.06 17.89 -6.55
N GLY A 237 9.35 17.91 -6.27
CA GLY A 237 10.37 18.57 -7.09
C GLY A 237 10.36 18.09 -8.53
N VAL A 238 10.25 16.78 -8.75
CA VAL A 238 10.14 16.19 -10.10
C VAL A 238 8.89 16.72 -10.82
N LEU A 239 7.73 16.77 -10.15
CA LEU A 239 6.49 17.29 -10.74
C LEU A 239 6.56 18.80 -11.04
N LEU A 240 7.34 19.56 -10.27
CA LEU A 240 7.51 20.99 -10.45
C LEU A 240 8.50 21.34 -11.56
N LEU A 241 9.62 20.60 -11.63
CA LEU A 241 10.77 20.93 -12.45
C LEU A 241 10.76 20.27 -13.82
N ARG A 242 10.19 19.07 -13.91
CA ARG A 242 10.19 18.30 -15.16
C ARG A 242 9.13 18.82 -16.11
N ASP A 243 9.53 19.06 -17.36
CA ASP A 243 8.59 19.36 -18.43
C ASP A 243 7.76 18.12 -18.75
N GLY A 244 6.44 18.24 -18.57
CA GLY A 244 5.52 17.11 -18.74
C GLY A 244 4.05 17.55 -18.64
N PRO A 245 3.12 16.60 -18.75
CA PRO A 245 1.69 16.91 -18.71
C PRO A 245 1.24 17.55 -17.38
N LEU A 246 1.95 17.28 -16.27
CA LEU A 246 1.66 17.82 -14.94
C LEU A 246 2.56 19.01 -14.54
N CYS A 247 3.33 19.60 -15.47
CA CYS A 247 4.20 20.73 -15.15
C CYS A 247 3.42 21.93 -14.60
N ILE A 248 3.73 22.34 -13.36
CA ILE A 248 3.05 23.45 -12.64
C ILE A 248 3.50 24.83 -13.10
N ARG A 249 4.65 24.96 -13.76
CA ARG A 249 5.18 26.25 -14.26
C ARG A 249 4.21 26.97 -15.20
N LYS A 250 3.32 26.22 -15.88
CA LYS A 250 2.27 26.81 -16.71
C LYS A 250 1.20 27.45 -15.83
N PRO A 251 0.66 28.64 -16.19
CA PRO A 251 -0.30 29.36 -15.37
C PRO A 251 -1.57 28.53 -15.10
N GLY A 252 -2.18 28.71 -13.94
CA GLY A 252 -3.41 28.04 -13.55
C GLY A 252 -3.87 28.40 -12.13
N SER A 253 -5.12 28.14 -11.84
CA SER A 253 -5.75 28.48 -10.55
C SER A 253 -5.30 27.54 -9.44
N TRP A 254 -5.06 28.11 -8.24
CA TRP A 254 -4.82 27.39 -6.99
C TRP A 254 -6.11 27.18 -6.15
N ARG A 255 -7.26 27.69 -6.68
CA ARG A 255 -8.52 27.58 -5.95
C ARG A 255 -9.00 26.14 -5.91
N ILE A 256 -9.40 25.68 -4.74
CA ILE A 256 -10.05 24.39 -4.57
C ILE A 256 -11.44 24.48 -5.20
N THR A 257 -11.71 23.66 -6.22
CA THR A 257 -12.99 23.62 -6.90
C THR A 257 -13.93 22.66 -6.17
N ARG A 258 -15.22 23.02 -6.09
CA ARG A 258 -16.23 22.14 -5.49
C ARG A 258 -16.30 20.79 -6.23
N ALA A 259 -16.10 20.78 -7.53
CA ALA A 259 -16.10 19.56 -8.34
C ALA A 259 -14.96 18.61 -7.94
N CYS A 260 -13.73 19.11 -7.83
CA CYS A 260 -12.59 18.28 -7.41
C CYS A 260 -12.81 17.72 -6.00
N LEU A 261 -13.24 18.55 -5.06
CA LEU A 261 -13.50 18.12 -3.68
C LEU A 261 -14.64 17.10 -3.61
N HIS A 262 -15.72 17.32 -4.39
CA HIS A 262 -16.81 16.35 -4.48
C HIS A 262 -16.31 15.00 -5.00
N ASN A 263 -15.47 14.98 -6.03
CA ASN A 263 -14.86 13.76 -6.57
C ASN A 263 -13.92 13.08 -5.54
N VAL A 264 -13.15 13.86 -4.78
CA VAL A 264 -12.31 13.34 -3.70
C VAL A 264 -13.17 12.62 -2.66
N TRP A 265 -14.26 13.21 -2.23
CA TRP A 265 -15.18 12.57 -1.28
C TRP A 265 -15.92 11.38 -1.89
N LYS A 266 -16.38 11.48 -3.12
CA LYS A 266 -17.11 10.41 -3.83
C LYS A 266 -16.26 9.13 -3.99
N VAL A 267 -14.98 9.29 -4.24
CA VAL A 267 -14.04 8.18 -4.48
C VAL A 267 -13.24 7.86 -3.22
N GLY A 268 -12.72 8.88 -2.54
CA GLY A 268 -11.80 8.71 -1.41
C GLY A 268 -12.49 8.30 -0.12
N ALA A 269 -13.72 8.78 0.16
CA ALA A 269 -14.42 8.39 1.38
C ALA A 269 -14.75 6.88 1.43
N PRO A 270 -15.26 6.24 0.34
CA PRO A 270 -15.40 4.79 0.32
C PRO A 270 -14.07 4.05 0.50
N LEU A 271 -12.97 4.54 -0.08
CA LEU A 271 -11.64 3.93 0.09
C LEU A 271 -11.13 4.06 1.52
N ALA A 272 -11.31 5.21 2.15
CA ALA A 272 -10.96 5.42 3.56
C ALA A 272 -11.81 4.52 4.48
N ALA A 273 -13.12 4.42 4.22
CA ALA A 273 -14.01 3.51 4.95
C ALA A 273 -13.64 2.04 4.75
N GLU A 274 -13.23 1.65 3.55
CA GLU A 274 -12.70 0.32 3.24
C GLU A 274 -11.50 -0.02 4.12
N ARG A 275 -10.52 0.89 4.20
CA ARG A 275 -9.32 0.70 5.02
C ARG A 275 -9.67 0.59 6.51
N ALA A 276 -10.59 1.43 7.00
CA ALA A 276 -11.06 1.35 8.37
C ALA A 276 -11.77 0.02 8.67
N ALA A 277 -12.64 -0.42 7.78
CA ALA A 277 -13.36 -1.69 7.94
C ALA A 277 -12.43 -2.91 7.91
N LEU A 278 -11.44 -2.92 7.01
CA LEU A 278 -10.43 -3.99 6.92
C LEU A 278 -9.55 -4.02 8.17
N SER A 279 -9.06 -2.86 8.64
CA SER A 279 -8.26 -2.77 9.87
C SER A 279 -9.03 -3.23 11.10
N SER A 280 -10.31 -2.86 11.21
CA SER A 280 -11.17 -3.30 12.32
C SER A 280 -11.38 -4.81 12.32
N ALA A 281 -11.60 -5.41 11.15
CA ALA A 281 -11.73 -6.86 11.01
C ALA A 281 -10.41 -7.58 11.37
N GLN A 282 -9.27 -7.01 11.00
CA GLN A 282 -7.95 -7.56 11.33
C GLN A 282 -7.71 -7.59 12.84
N VAL A 283 -8.11 -6.54 13.57
CA VAL A 283 -8.04 -6.53 15.04
C VAL A 283 -8.87 -7.67 15.66
N LEU A 284 -10.08 -7.91 15.14
CA LEU A 284 -10.92 -9.02 15.61
C LEU A 284 -10.30 -10.39 15.30
N LEU A 285 -9.67 -10.56 14.13
CA LEU A 285 -8.96 -11.79 13.77
C LEU A 285 -7.77 -12.05 14.70
N VAL A 286 -6.98 -11.02 15.01
CA VAL A 286 -5.87 -11.11 15.97
C VAL A 286 -6.40 -11.56 17.34
N ARG A 287 -7.55 -11.06 17.79
CA ARG A 287 -8.18 -11.48 19.04
C ARG A 287 -8.60 -12.95 19.01
N ILE A 288 -9.12 -13.46 17.88
CA ILE A 288 -9.45 -14.89 17.72
C ILE A 288 -8.17 -15.73 17.81
N VAL A 289 -7.10 -15.33 17.10
CA VAL A 289 -5.83 -16.06 17.10
C VAL A 289 -5.16 -16.03 18.47
N SER A 290 -5.26 -14.91 19.21
CA SER A 290 -4.69 -14.81 20.57
C SER A 290 -5.25 -15.82 21.55
N GLY A 291 -6.49 -16.26 21.35
CA GLY A 291 -7.11 -17.33 22.14
C GLY A 291 -6.59 -18.74 21.84
N LEU A 292 -5.79 -18.94 20.78
CA LEU A 292 -5.29 -20.25 20.34
C LEU A 292 -3.92 -20.64 20.92
N GLY A 293 -3.30 -19.76 21.72
CA GLY A 293 -2.02 -20.01 22.37
C GLY A 293 -0.81 -19.39 21.64
N THR A 294 0.33 -19.39 22.33
CA THR A 294 1.53 -18.66 21.90
C THR A 294 2.14 -19.17 20.59
N THR A 295 2.18 -20.49 20.38
CA THR A 295 2.65 -21.10 19.13
C THR A 295 1.80 -20.68 17.94
N ALA A 296 0.47 -20.60 18.11
CA ALA A 296 -0.44 -20.15 17.06
C ALA A 296 -0.25 -18.66 16.74
N ILE A 297 -0.06 -17.83 17.76
CA ILE A 297 0.21 -16.39 17.58
C ILE A 297 1.51 -16.21 16.79
N ALA A 298 2.59 -16.89 17.19
CA ALA A 298 3.88 -16.82 16.50
C ALA A 298 3.77 -17.31 15.05
N ALA A 299 3.17 -18.49 14.82
CA ALA A 299 2.99 -19.04 13.49
C ALA A 299 2.14 -18.13 12.59
N ASN A 300 1.08 -17.49 13.13
CA ASN A 300 0.26 -16.56 12.40
C ASN A 300 1.03 -15.29 12.01
N SER A 301 1.74 -14.69 12.95
CA SER A 301 2.50 -13.46 12.69
C SER A 301 3.59 -13.67 11.64
N LEU A 302 4.38 -14.74 11.77
CA LEU A 302 5.43 -15.07 10.82
C LEU A 302 4.86 -15.53 9.47
N GLY A 303 3.74 -16.25 9.48
CA GLY A 303 3.03 -16.66 8.28
C GLY A 303 2.55 -15.47 7.46
N VAL A 304 1.91 -14.48 8.09
CA VAL A 304 1.48 -13.24 7.43
C VAL A 304 2.68 -12.47 6.85
N SER A 305 3.81 -12.45 7.56
CA SER A 305 5.04 -11.82 7.04
C SER A 305 5.57 -12.55 5.79
N ALA A 306 5.55 -13.89 5.79
CA ALA A 306 5.96 -14.68 4.62
C ALA A 306 5.03 -14.49 3.41
N GLU A 307 3.70 -14.49 3.65
CA GLU A 307 2.67 -14.25 2.65
C GLU A 307 2.79 -12.85 2.01
N SER A 308 3.18 -11.83 2.80
CA SER A 308 3.27 -10.46 2.30
C SER A 308 4.20 -10.31 1.10
N LEU A 309 5.24 -11.13 0.99
CA LEU A 309 6.15 -11.14 -0.16
C LEU A 309 5.43 -11.53 -1.47
N CYS A 310 4.39 -12.36 -1.39
CA CYS A 310 3.63 -12.79 -2.56
C CYS A 310 2.69 -11.69 -3.05
N TYR A 311 1.87 -11.12 -2.19
CA TYR A 311 0.85 -10.17 -2.63
C TYR A 311 1.37 -8.76 -2.95
N MET A 312 2.62 -8.40 -2.55
CA MET A 312 3.21 -7.13 -2.95
C MET A 312 3.35 -6.99 -4.47
N ALA A 313 3.63 -8.09 -5.18
CA ALA A 313 3.61 -8.10 -6.63
C ALA A 313 2.22 -7.75 -7.19
N GLY A 314 1.16 -8.25 -6.57
CA GLY A 314 -0.23 -7.91 -6.92
C GLY A 314 -0.53 -6.42 -6.78
N TYR A 315 -0.09 -5.79 -5.69
CA TYR A 315 -0.27 -4.34 -5.48
C TYR A 315 0.50 -3.49 -6.51
N GLY A 316 1.69 -3.92 -6.93
CA GLY A 316 2.42 -3.22 -8.00
C GLY A 316 1.66 -3.24 -9.35
N ILE A 317 1.03 -4.38 -9.68
CA ILE A 317 0.18 -4.48 -10.87
C ILE A 317 -1.13 -3.69 -10.70
N GLN A 318 -1.70 -3.66 -9.49
CA GLN A 318 -2.87 -2.85 -9.16
C GLN A 318 -2.65 -1.37 -9.47
N ASP A 319 -1.50 -0.82 -9.08
CA ASP A 319 -1.14 0.57 -9.34
C ASP A 319 -1.06 0.88 -10.85
N ALA A 320 -0.47 -0.03 -11.63
CA ALA A 320 -0.43 0.08 -13.08
C ALA A 320 -1.84 -0.03 -13.70
N ALA A 321 -2.66 -0.97 -13.25
CA ALA A 321 -4.02 -1.17 -13.72
C ALA A 321 -4.90 0.06 -13.46
N LEU A 322 -4.78 0.67 -12.27
CA LEU A 322 -5.49 1.90 -11.91
C LEU A 322 -5.18 3.04 -12.89
N ALA A 323 -3.90 3.26 -13.20
CA ALA A 323 -3.46 4.30 -14.11
C ALA A 323 -3.96 4.06 -15.55
N LEU A 324 -3.80 2.83 -16.06
CA LEU A 324 -4.18 2.45 -17.43
C LEU A 324 -5.69 2.51 -17.64
N VAL A 325 -6.45 1.92 -16.72
CA VAL A 325 -7.92 1.93 -16.79
C VAL A 325 -8.44 3.35 -16.61
N GLY A 326 -7.88 4.14 -15.67
CA GLY A 326 -8.24 5.54 -15.49
C GLY A 326 -8.07 6.36 -16.77
N GLN A 327 -6.94 6.21 -17.46
CA GLN A 327 -6.73 6.89 -18.74
C GLN A 327 -7.68 6.40 -19.83
N ALA A 328 -7.94 5.10 -19.93
CA ALA A 328 -8.88 4.55 -20.92
C ALA A 328 -10.31 5.05 -20.70
N VAL A 329 -10.75 5.15 -19.43
CA VAL A 329 -12.05 5.73 -19.07
C VAL A 329 -12.10 7.21 -19.39
N GLY A 330 -11.05 7.97 -19.08
CA GLY A 330 -10.93 9.38 -19.44
C GLY A 330 -10.98 9.62 -20.95
N ALA A 331 -10.38 8.74 -21.75
CA ALA A 331 -10.46 8.77 -23.22
C ALA A 331 -11.83 8.30 -23.76
N ASN A 332 -12.79 8.00 -22.90
CA ASN A 332 -14.12 7.43 -23.24
C ASN A 332 -14.03 6.10 -24.02
N ARG A 333 -12.94 5.34 -23.82
CA ARG A 333 -12.69 4.05 -24.50
C ARG A 333 -12.97 2.88 -23.55
N ARG A 334 -14.27 2.56 -23.38
CA ARG A 334 -14.75 1.46 -22.52
C ARG A 334 -14.21 0.08 -22.94
N ASP A 335 -13.98 -0.13 -24.25
CA ASP A 335 -13.38 -1.33 -24.83
C ASP A 335 -11.94 -1.53 -24.32
N MET A 336 -11.14 -0.46 -24.37
CA MET A 336 -9.77 -0.47 -23.91
C MET A 336 -9.68 -0.59 -22.38
N ALA A 337 -10.57 0.08 -21.64
CA ALA A 337 -10.65 -0.06 -20.19
C ALA A 337 -10.93 -1.52 -19.77
N LYS A 338 -11.86 -2.21 -20.42
CA LYS A 338 -12.10 -3.65 -20.20
C LYS A 338 -10.88 -4.48 -20.54
N ARG A 339 -10.22 -4.21 -21.68
CA ARG A 339 -9.04 -4.93 -22.12
C ARG A 339 -7.89 -4.79 -21.11
N PHE A 340 -7.60 -3.57 -20.64
CA PHE A 340 -6.57 -3.36 -19.62
C PHE A 340 -6.94 -4.04 -18.30
N ALA A 341 -8.18 -3.93 -17.85
CA ALA A 341 -8.62 -4.57 -16.62
C ALA A 341 -8.42 -6.09 -16.66
N TRP A 342 -8.87 -6.76 -17.73
CA TRP A 342 -8.68 -8.20 -17.88
C TRP A 342 -7.22 -8.60 -18.03
N LEU A 343 -6.45 -7.86 -18.81
CA LEU A 343 -5.02 -8.15 -19.04
C LEU A 343 -4.23 -8.02 -17.73
N CYS A 344 -4.36 -6.90 -17.04
CA CYS A 344 -3.65 -6.69 -15.76
C CYS A 344 -4.10 -7.72 -14.71
N THR A 345 -5.40 -8.04 -14.64
CA THR A 345 -5.90 -9.05 -13.70
C THR A 345 -5.33 -10.43 -14.03
N ALA A 346 -5.27 -10.83 -15.29
CA ALA A 346 -4.66 -12.08 -15.69
C ALA A 346 -3.15 -12.13 -15.38
N MET A 347 -2.44 -11.00 -15.57
CA MET A 347 -1.03 -10.87 -15.17
C MET A 347 -0.88 -11.02 -13.64
N GLY A 348 -1.73 -10.35 -12.85
CA GLY A 348 -1.71 -10.45 -11.40
C GLY A 348 -1.99 -11.88 -10.91
N MET A 349 -3.01 -12.53 -11.47
CA MET A 349 -3.32 -13.94 -11.18
C MET A 349 -2.14 -14.86 -11.53
N GLY A 350 -1.50 -14.66 -12.69
CA GLY A 350 -0.38 -15.47 -13.13
C GLY A 350 0.86 -15.33 -12.24
N ILE A 351 1.23 -14.09 -11.88
CA ILE A 351 2.37 -13.84 -11.01
C ILE A 351 2.10 -14.38 -9.61
N MET A 352 0.91 -14.12 -9.04
CA MET A 352 0.56 -14.62 -7.71
C MET A 352 0.35 -16.13 -7.70
N ALA A 353 -0.07 -16.75 -8.78
CA ALA A 353 -0.05 -18.21 -8.91
C ALA A 353 1.37 -18.77 -8.84
N LEU A 354 2.32 -18.13 -9.53
CA LEU A 354 3.73 -18.55 -9.54
C LEU A 354 4.36 -18.38 -8.15
N THR A 355 4.16 -17.23 -7.50
CA THR A 355 4.63 -17.00 -6.13
C THR A 355 3.94 -17.91 -5.13
N GLY A 356 2.65 -18.22 -5.32
CA GLY A 356 1.90 -19.19 -4.52
C GLY A 356 2.46 -20.61 -4.62
N VAL A 357 2.87 -21.05 -5.82
CA VAL A 357 3.59 -22.32 -5.96
C VAL A 357 4.90 -22.30 -5.18
N GLY A 358 5.65 -21.20 -5.25
CA GLY A 358 6.84 -21.00 -4.43
C GLY A 358 6.53 -21.06 -2.92
N LEU A 359 5.48 -20.38 -2.49
CA LEU A 359 5.03 -20.39 -1.09
C LEU A 359 4.66 -21.81 -0.63
N TYR A 360 3.97 -22.60 -1.47
CA TYR A 360 3.61 -23.97 -1.16
C TYR A 360 4.81 -24.90 -1.01
N VAL A 361 5.75 -24.84 -1.96
CA VAL A 361 6.94 -25.70 -2.01
C VAL A 361 7.93 -25.35 -0.92
N PHE A 362 8.23 -24.06 -0.76
CA PHE A 362 9.24 -23.56 0.17
C PHE A 362 8.69 -23.13 1.53
N ALA A 363 7.44 -23.45 1.88
CA ALA A 363 6.81 -23.05 3.14
C ALA A 363 7.65 -23.34 4.40
N PRO A 364 8.23 -24.55 4.61
CA PRO A 364 9.07 -24.79 5.79
C PRO A 364 10.34 -23.96 5.81
N GLN A 365 10.99 -23.77 4.66
CA GLN A 365 12.22 -22.98 4.52
C GLN A 365 11.95 -21.50 4.80
N LEU A 366 10.84 -20.98 4.27
CA LEU A 366 10.41 -19.59 4.51
C LEU A 366 10.13 -19.35 6.00
N MET A 367 9.42 -20.27 6.67
CA MET A 367 9.23 -20.18 8.12
C MET A 367 10.54 -20.28 8.88
N GLY A 368 11.47 -21.15 8.44
CA GLY A 368 12.79 -21.35 9.05
C GLY A 368 13.73 -20.13 8.97
N ILE A 369 13.47 -19.17 8.05
CA ILE A 369 14.19 -17.88 8.00
C ILE A 369 13.86 -17.04 9.25
N PHE A 370 12.61 -17.12 9.73
CA PHE A 370 12.12 -16.27 10.81
C PHE A 370 12.28 -16.87 12.20
N THR A 371 12.29 -18.21 12.32
CA THR A 371 12.36 -18.89 13.63
C THR A 371 13.04 -20.24 13.54
N ALA A 372 13.66 -20.66 14.65
CA ALA A 372 14.22 -22.01 14.81
C ALA A 372 13.26 -22.98 15.53
N ASP A 373 12.07 -22.52 16.01
CA ASP A 373 11.10 -23.35 16.70
C ASP A 373 10.40 -24.30 15.73
N ALA A 374 10.66 -25.60 15.87
CA ALA A 374 10.11 -26.63 14.99
C ALA A 374 8.58 -26.70 15.02
N ALA A 375 7.92 -26.41 16.17
CA ALA A 375 6.48 -26.42 16.28
C ALA A 375 5.86 -25.23 15.50
N VAL A 376 6.47 -24.06 15.60
CA VAL A 376 6.05 -22.85 14.86
C VAL A 376 6.28 -23.05 13.37
N ILE A 377 7.41 -23.62 12.96
CA ILE A 377 7.72 -23.91 11.55
C ILE A 377 6.68 -24.90 10.97
N ALA A 378 6.42 -26.00 11.68
CA ALA A 378 5.47 -27.02 11.21
C ALA A 378 4.05 -26.46 11.03
N LEU A 379 3.56 -25.69 12.02
CA LEU A 379 2.24 -25.07 11.97
C LEU A 379 2.18 -23.98 10.90
N GLY A 380 3.19 -23.08 10.83
CA GLY A 380 3.27 -22.01 9.85
C GLY A 380 3.35 -22.54 8.42
N ALA A 381 4.18 -23.56 8.17
CA ALA A 381 4.26 -24.18 6.85
C ALA A 381 2.92 -24.83 6.42
N ARG A 382 2.18 -25.41 7.36
CA ARG A 382 0.86 -25.98 7.07
C ARG A 382 -0.15 -24.91 6.67
N VAL A 383 -0.20 -23.79 7.37
CA VAL A 383 -1.14 -22.71 7.06
C VAL A 383 -0.76 -21.96 5.78
N LEU A 384 0.54 -21.73 5.50
CA LEU A 384 1.01 -21.15 4.25
C LEU A 384 0.64 -22.00 3.02
N ARG A 385 0.71 -23.33 3.16
CA ARG A 385 0.27 -24.24 2.08
C ARG A 385 -1.23 -24.13 1.78
N ILE A 386 -2.06 -23.87 2.78
CA ILE A 386 -3.51 -23.63 2.59
C ILE A 386 -3.70 -22.31 1.82
N GLU A 387 -2.99 -21.28 2.21
CA GLU A 387 -3.08 -19.96 1.59
C GLU A 387 -2.63 -19.95 0.14
N ALA A 388 -1.59 -20.71 -0.19
CA ALA A 388 -1.04 -20.81 -1.55
C ALA A 388 -2.10 -21.12 -2.62
N PHE A 389 -3.18 -21.81 -2.28
CA PHE A 389 -4.29 -22.08 -3.19
C PHE A 389 -5.15 -20.84 -3.47
N ALA A 390 -5.20 -19.90 -2.55
CA ALA A 390 -5.97 -18.66 -2.71
C ALA A 390 -5.23 -17.58 -3.48
N GLU A 391 -3.90 -17.65 -3.58
CA GLU A 391 -3.05 -16.63 -4.17
C GLU A 391 -3.48 -16.14 -5.56
N PRO A 392 -3.86 -17.01 -6.53
CA PRO A 392 -4.34 -16.54 -7.83
C PRO A 392 -5.62 -15.71 -7.73
N MET A 393 -6.55 -16.12 -6.86
CA MET A 393 -7.82 -15.42 -6.65
C MET A 393 -7.61 -14.14 -5.82
N PHE A 394 -6.65 -14.13 -4.92
CA PHE A 394 -6.23 -12.94 -4.22
C PHE A 394 -5.65 -11.92 -5.20
N GLY A 395 -4.77 -12.34 -6.12
CA GLY A 395 -4.26 -11.50 -7.21
C GLY A 395 -5.38 -10.93 -8.08
N ALA A 396 -6.38 -11.74 -8.41
CA ALA A 396 -7.58 -11.28 -9.13
C ALA A 396 -8.29 -10.16 -8.36
N SER A 397 -8.50 -10.32 -7.05
CA SER A 397 -9.20 -9.32 -6.24
C SER A 397 -8.43 -8.01 -6.12
N ILE A 398 -7.11 -8.07 -5.91
CA ILE A 398 -6.24 -6.89 -5.79
C ILE A 398 -6.27 -6.09 -7.10
N VAL A 399 -5.96 -6.72 -8.22
CA VAL A 399 -5.79 -6.02 -9.50
C VAL A 399 -7.13 -5.57 -10.10
N ALA A 400 -8.18 -6.38 -9.97
CA ALA A 400 -9.53 -5.98 -10.40
C ALA A 400 -10.06 -4.81 -9.57
N SER A 401 -9.77 -4.78 -8.26
CA SER A 401 -10.08 -3.63 -7.38
C SER A 401 -9.42 -2.36 -7.91
N GLY A 402 -8.12 -2.37 -8.21
CA GLY A 402 -7.40 -1.22 -8.77
C GLY A 402 -7.98 -0.76 -10.10
N SER A 403 -8.33 -1.70 -10.99
CA SER A 403 -9.00 -1.41 -12.26
C SER A 403 -10.34 -0.69 -12.08
N MET A 404 -11.16 -1.15 -11.14
CA MET A 404 -12.46 -0.54 -10.85
C MET A 404 -12.31 0.82 -10.16
N GLN A 405 -11.34 0.96 -9.25
CA GLN A 405 -11.01 2.24 -8.62
C GLN A 405 -10.54 3.26 -9.66
N GLY A 406 -9.71 2.86 -10.63
CA GLY A 406 -9.31 3.70 -11.77
C GLY A 406 -10.48 4.19 -12.60
N ALA A 407 -11.54 3.41 -12.71
CA ALA A 407 -12.81 3.81 -13.35
C ALA A 407 -13.74 4.63 -12.45
N GLY A 408 -13.37 4.85 -11.17
CA GLY A 408 -14.19 5.61 -10.21
C GLY A 408 -15.21 4.78 -9.42
N ASP A 409 -15.22 3.44 -9.55
CA ASP A 409 -16.14 2.55 -8.80
C ASP A 409 -15.59 2.10 -7.44
N SER A 410 -15.16 3.06 -6.62
CA SER A 410 -14.63 2.79 -5.27
C SER A 410 -15.67 2.24 -4.30
N THR A 411 -16.91 2.71 -4.41
CA THR A 411 -18.03 2.21 -3.57
C THR A 411 -18.30 0.72 -3.81
N GLY A 412 -18.22 0.28 -5.09
CA GLY A 412 -18.38 -1.13 -5.41
C GLY A 412 -17.27 -1.99 -4.81
N CYS A 413 -16.03 -1.52 -4.87
CA CYS A 413 -14.88 -2.19 -4.25
C CYS A 413 -15.05 -2.28 -2.73
N PHE A 414 -15.43 -1.18 -2.08
CA PHE A 414 -15.69 -1.14 -0.64
C PHE A 414 -16.73 -2.18 -0.21
N ILE A 415 -17.87 -2.23 -0.90
CA ILE A 415 -18.95 -3.19 -0.55
C ILE A 415 -18.47 -4.64 -0.71
N LEU A 416 -17.78 -4.96 -1.81
CA LEU A 416 -17.28 -6.31 -2.05
C LEU A 416 -16.26 -6.74 -0.99
N ASN A 417 -15.32 -5.86 -0.63
CA ASN A 417 -14.33 -6.12 0.42
C ASN A 417 -14.98 -6.24 1.80
N LEU A 418 -15.96 -5.37 2.10
CA LEU A 418 -16.70 -5.42 3.36
C LEU A 418 -17.47 -6.75 3.51
N VAL A 419 -18.26 -7.13 2.50
CA VAL A 419 -19.05 -8.37 2.51
C VAL A 419 -18.14 -9.59 2.61
N SER A 420 -17.04 -9.62 1.88
CA SER A 420 -16.09 -10.72 1.90
C SER A 420 -15.43 -10.84 3.27
N MET A 421 -14.84 -9.76 3.77
CA MET A 421 -14.06 -9.79 5.03
C MET A 421 -14.93 -10.04 6.26
N TRP A 422 -16.05 -9.32 6.37
CA TRP A 422 -16.94 -9.44 7.53
C TRP A 422 -17.93 -10.60 7.41
N GLY A 423 -18.48 -10.82 6.21
CA GLY A 423 -19.47 -11.86 5.97
C GLY A 423 -18.87 -13.26 5.84
N VAL A 424 -17.71 -13.40 5.22
CA VAL A 424 -17.10 -14.71 4.97
C VAL A 424 -15.95 -14.98 5.94
N ARG A 425 -14.90 -14.15 5.95
CA ARG A 425 -13.67 -14.43 6.72
C ARG A 425 -13.91 -14.47 8.23
N LEU A 426 -14.52 -13.42 8.79
CA LEU A 426 -14.79 -13.37 10.23
C LEU A 426 -15.75 -14.46 10.66
N THR A 427 -16.83 -14.68 9.92
CA THR A 427 -17.83 -15.71 10.24
C THR A 427 -17.22 -17.11 10.24
N LEU A 428 -16.48 -17.45 9.17
CA LEU A 428 -15.81 -18.75 9.08
C LEU A 428 -14.69 -18.90 10.12
N ALA A 429 -13.92 -17.82 10.40
CA ALA A 429 -12.87 -17.87 11.42
C ALA A 429 -13.45 -18.19 12.81
N VAL A 430 -14.56 -17.54 13.20
CA VAL A 430 -15.25 -17.83 14.48
C VAL A 430 -15.74 -19.27 14.55
N LEU A 431 -16.25 -19.81 13.45
CA LEU A 431 -16.79 -21.18 13.40
C LEU A 431 -15.68 -22.25 13.35
N LEU A 432 -14.59 -22.00 12.64
CA LEU A 432 -13.54 -22.99 12.38
C LEU A 432 -12.42 -22.95 13.42
N ALA A 433 -12.12 -21.79 14.01
CA ALA A 433 -11.04 -21.66 15.00
C ALA A 433 -11.19 -22.59 16.21
N PRO A 434 -12.41 -22.79 16.83
CA PRO A 434 -12.55 -23.68 17.96
C PRO A 434 -12.30 -25.17 17.63
N ARG A 435 -12.53 -25.57 16.36
CA ARG A 435 -12.39 -26.98 15.93
C ARG A 435 -11.01 -27.30 15.35
N PHE A 436 -10.43 -26.39 14.61
CA PHE A 436 -9.22 -26.61 13.82
C PHE A 436 -8.05 -25.69 14.22
N GLY A 437 -8.24 -24.86 15.25
CA GLY A 437 -7.20 -23.91 15.69
C GLY A 437 -6.79 -22.93 14.58
N LEU A 438 -5.49 -22.63 14.47
CA LEU A 438 -4.94 -21.71 13.47
C LEU A 438 -5.22 -22.18 12.03
N VAL A 439 -5.20 -23.49 11.79
CA VAL A 439 -5.52 -24.05 10.46
C VAL A 439 -6.93 -23.66 10.03
N GLY A 440 -7.90 -23.64 10.96
CA GLY A 440 -9.27 -23.19 10.70
C GLY A 440 -9.35 -21.70 10.33
N VAL A 441 -8.56 -20.85 11.00
CA VAL A 441 -8.51 -19.41 10.70
C VAL A 441 -7.95 -19.16 9.29
N TRP A 442 -6.89 -19.87 8.89
CA TRP A 442 -6.29 -19.73 7.57
C TRP A 442 -7.14 -20.40 6.47
N ALA A 443 -7.85 -21.46 6.78
CA ALA A 443 -8.85 -22.01 5.86
C ALA A 443 -10.00 -21.03 5.61
N ALA A 444 -10.44 -20.30 6.64
CA ALA A 444 -11.42 -19.22 6.51
C ALA A 444 -10.88 -18.07 5.64
N MET A 445 -9.58 -17.73 5.77
CA MET A 445 -8.90 -16.75 4.95
C MET A 445 -8.84 -17.20 3.48
N CYS A 446 -8.41 -18.42 3.21
CA CYS A 446 -8.38 -18.99 1.87
C CYS A 446 -9.77 -18.99 1.20
N ALA A 447 -10.81 -19.44 1.91
CA ALA A 447 -12.18 -19.40 1.40
C ALA A 447 -12.67 -17.99 1.10
N GLU A 448 -12.33 -17.01 1.96
CA GLU A 448 -12.65 -15.60 1.76
C GLU A 448 -11.95 -15.03 0.55
N LEU A 449 -10.65 -15.22 0.40
CA LEU A 449 -9.87 -14.71 -0.73
C LEU A 449 -10.34 -15.28 -2.07
N CYS A 450 -10.70 -16.58 -2.09
CA CYS A 450 -11.32 -17.20 -3.26
C CYS A 450 -12.69 -16.58 -3.57
N THR A 451 -13.53 -16.38 -2.55
CA THR A 451 -14.86 -15.75 -2.70
C THR A 451 -14.72 -14.31 -3.18
N ARG A 452 -13.81 -13.53 -2.59
CA ARG A 452 -13.53 -12.15 -2.95
C ARG A 452 -13.06 -12.05 -4.40
N GLY A 453 -12.08 -12.85 -4.80
CA GLY A 453 -11.62 -12.92 -6.18
C GLY A 453 -12.75 -13.23 -7.15
N ALA A 454 -13.59 -14.22 -6.86
CA ALA A 454 -14.75 -14.56 -7.68
C ALA A 454 -15.75 -13.40 -7.79
N LEU A 455 -16.05 -12.70 -6.70
CA LEU A 455 -16.95 -11.55 -6.68
C LEU A 455 -16.41 -10.40 -7.54
N PHE A 456 -15.11 -10.09 -7.44
CA PHE A 456 -14.47 -9.07 -8.28
C PHE A 456 -14.47 -9.45 -9.75
N LEU A 457 -14.14 -10.70 -10.10
CA LEU A 457 -14.18 -11.19 -11.49
C LEU A 457 -15.61 -11.14 -12.06
N LEU A 458 -16.62 -11.55 -11.28
CA LEU A 458 -18.03 -11.46 -11.68
C LEU A 458 -18.47 -10.02 -11.92
N ARG A 459 -18.07 -9.08 -11.03
CA ARG A 459 -18.38 -7.65 -11.23
C ARG A 459 -17.68 -7.10 -12.47
N MET A 460 -16.42 -7.50 -12.69
CA MET A 460 -15.66 -7.11 -13.87
C MET A 460 -16.30 -7.62 -15.16
N ALA A 461 -16.75 -8.88 -15.17
CA ALA A 461 -17.42 -9.49 -16.32
C ALA A 461 -18.77 -8.81 -16.65
N ARG A 462 -19.54 -8.41 -15.61
CA ARG A 462 -20.81 -7.69 -15.80
C ARG A 462 -20.65 -6.30 -16.39
N GLY A 463 -19.48 -5.69 -16.31
CA GLY A 463 -19.17 -4.39 -16.92
C GLY A 463 -19.81 -3.16 -16.27
N LYS A 464 -20.70 -3.31 -15.28
CA LYS A 464 -21.43 -2.21 -14.61
C LYS A 464 -20.50 -1.21 -13.88
N TRP A 465 -19.28 -1.59 -13.59
CA TRP A 465 -18.26 -0.72 -12.97
C TRP A 465 -17.84 0.43 -13.89
N LEU A 466 -18.03 0.30 -15.22
CA LEU A 466 -17.75 1.36 -16.20
C LEU A 466 -18.90 2.38 -16.33
N ASP A 467 -20.08 2.09 -15.76
CA ASP A 467 -21.25 2.98 -15.85
C ASP A 467 -21.20 4.12 -14.81
N LYS A 468 -20.24 4.08 -13.87
CA LYS A 468 -20.05 5.14 -12.86
C LYS A 468 -19.61 6.47 -13.46
N GLY A 469 -19.17 6.44 -14.71
CA GLY A 469 -18.79 7.60 -15.49
C GLY A 469 -17.42 8.14 -15.13
N ALA A 470 -16.86 8.91 -16.05
CA ALA A 470 -15.66 9.68 -15.79
C ALA A 470 -15.96 10.74 -14.69
N LEU A 471 -14.97 11.00 -13.85
CA LEU A 471 -15.01 12.08 -12.83
C LEU A 471 -14.76 13.45 -13.46
N ALA A 472 -14.56 13.48 -14.77
CA ALA A 472 -14.20 14.64 -15.56
C ALA A 472 -15.43 15.37 -16.14
#